data_50167b09656175fb6ecde7372cd1bfee
#
_entry.id   50167b09656175fb6ecde7372cd1bfee
#
_cell.length_a   1.000
_cell.length_b   1.000
_cell.length_c   1.000
_cell.angle_alpha   90.00
_cell.angle_beta   90.00
_cell.angle_gamma   90.00
#
_symmetry.space_group_name_H-M   'P 1'
#
loop_
_entity.id
_entity.type
_entity.pdbx_description
1 polymer ?
#
loop_
_entity_poly.entity_id
_entity_poly.type
_entity_poly.pdbx_seq_one_letter_code
_entity_poly.pdbx_strand_id
1 'polypeptide(L)'
;MVLVAFWTVLVAELVGDKSIYTIASLALRYRARVVITAITAAFACKMMAAVLLARLLVHLQTQWTDILSAVAFFMSAFFLWFKKPEPLPKERVISPGWWRAAIISFASIFLTEWGDPSQIAVAALTIKFHASLAIWLGGTLAMTAKGGLAIALGVRLSDRLPQRALRTLATAACCVLGIIALSGIVFR
;
A
#
# COMPACT_ATOMS: atom_id res chain seq x y z
N MET A 1 -2.14 11.12 16.85
CA MET A 1 -2.79 10.27 15.84
C MET A 1 -2.02 10.20 14.53
N VAL A 2 -1.54 11.32 13.94
CA VAL A 2 -0.75 11.29 12.68
C VAL A 2 0.46 10.34 12.80
N LEU A 3 1.26 10.45 13.86
CA LEU A 3 2.44 9.59 14.07
C LEU A 3 2.08 8.11 14.24
N VAL A 4 0.99 7.82 14.94
CA VAL A 4 0.51 6.43 15.11
C VAL A 4 0.13 5.85 13.76
N ALA A 5 -0.65 6.57 12.96
CA ALA A 5 -1.03 6.15 11.62
C ALA A 5 0.20 6.01 10.70
N PHE A 6 1.14 6.97 10.77
CA PHE A 6 2.37 6.92 9.99
C PHE A 6 3.17 5.64 10.27
N TRP A 7 3.48 5.37 11.53
CA TRP A 7 4.29 4.20 11.87
C TRP A 7 3.55 2.88 11.62
N THR A 8 2.26 2.81 11.92
CA THR A 8 1.46 1.60 11.66
C THR A 8 1.42 1.27 10.17
N VAL A 9 1.15 2.27 9.32
CA VAL A 9 1.13 2.08 7.86
C VAL A 9 2.52 1.77 7.33
N LEU A 10 3.55 2.47 7.80
CA LEU A 10 4.92 2.23 7.36
C LEU A 10 5.38 0.81 7.69
N VAL A 11 5.11 0.33 8.91
CA VAL A 11 5.46 -1.04 9.31
C VAL A 11 4.67 -2.08 8.52
N ALA A 12 3.36 -1.86 8.32
CA ALA A 12 2.52 -2.75 7.51
C ALA A 12 3.03 -2.88 6.06
N GLU A 13 3.61 -1.82 5.53
CA GLU A 13 4.13 -1.75 4.16
C GLU A 13 5.58 -2.21 4.00
N LEU A 14 6.41 -2.11 5.05
CA LEU A 14 7.80 -2.59 4.97
C LEU A 14 7.88 -4.11 4.82
N VAL A 15 6.83 -4.84 5.24
CA VAL A 15 6.78 -6.29 5.18
C VAL A 15 6.21 -6.74 3.83
N GLY A 16 7.07 -6.85 2.81
CA GLY A 16 6.77 -7.56 1.56
C GLY A 16 6.17 -6.75 0.42
N ASP A 17 6.36 -5.45 0.43
CA ASP A 17 5.79 -4.57 -0.58
C ASP A 17 6.49 -4.63 -1.94
N LYS A 18 5.70 -4.89 -2.97
CA LYS A 18 6.13 -4.91 -4.38
C LYS A 18 6.10 -3.53 -5.04
N SER A 19 5.46 -2.54 -4.41
CA SER A 19 5.35 -1.19 -4.96
C SER A 19 6.71 -0.53 -5.13
N ILE A 20 7.69 -0.89 -4.30
CA ILE A 20 9.07 -0.44 -4.41
C ILE A 20 9.61 -0.68 -5.82
N TYR A 21 9.36 -1.86 -6.40
CA TYR A 21 9.81 -2.18 -7.76
C TYR A 21 9.06 -1.38 -8.82
N THR A 22 7.74 -1.24 -8.67
CA THR A 22 6.92 -0.44 -9.60
C THR A 22 7.36 1.02 -9.57
N ILE A 23 7.51 1.60 -8.37
CA ILE A 23 7.97 2.98 -8.19
C ILE A 23 9.39 3.18 -8.73
N ALA A 24 10.31 2.25 -8.44
CA ALA A 24 11.67 2.28 -8.96
C ALA A 24 11.68 2.22 -10.50
N SER A 25 10.88 1.33 -11.10
CA SER A 25 10.77 1.22 -12.55
C SER A 25 10.22 2.49 -13.19
N LEU A 26 9.23 3.14 -12.57
CA LEU A 26 8.69 4.41 -13.02
C LEU A 26 9.73 5.54 -12.90
N ALA A 27 10.51 5.58 -11.81
CA ALA A 27 11.57 6.56 -11.62
C ALA A 27 12.76 6.38 -12.57
N LEU A 28 12.97 5.17 -13.08
CA LEU A 28 13.95 4.90 -14.16
C LEU A 28 13.46 5.40 -15.53
N ARG A 29 12.14 5.34 -15.77
CA ARG A 29 11.53 5.75 -17.04
C ARG A 29 11.22 7.24 -17.11
N TYR A 30 10.84 7.84 -15.99
CA TYR A 30 10.34 9.21 -15.90
C TYR A 30 11.16 10.06 -14.93
N ARG A 31 10.97 11.37 -14.97
CA ARG A 31 11.62 12.29 -14.02
C ARG A 31 11.14 12.02 -12.60
N ALA A 32 12.06 11.80 -11.66
CA ALA A 32 11.73 11.44 -10.27
C ALA A 32 10.73 12.42 -9.60
N ARG A 33 10.83 13.73 -9.91
CA ARG A 33 9.90 14.74 -9.38
C ARG A 33 8.46 14.51 -9.86
N VAL A 34 8.27 14.11 -11.12
CA VAL A 34 6.93 13.82 -11.66
C VAL A 34 6.38 12.52 -11.06
N VAL A 35 7.24 11.53 -10.90
CA VAL A 35 6.85 10.26 -10.29
C VAL A 35 6.42 10.47 -8.84
N ILE A 36 7.24 11.16 -8.01
CA ILE A 36 6.92 11.35 -6.59
C ILE A 36 5.60 12.13 -6.39
N THR A 37 5.36 13.17 -7.17
CA THR A 37 4.10 13.93 -7.07
C THR A 37 2.90 13.10 -7.50
N ALA A 38 3.01 12.32 -8.57
CA ALA A 38 1.94 11.47 -9.08
C ALA A 38 1.60 10.32 -8.11
N ILE A 39 2.62 9.64 -7.55
CA ILE A 39 2.39 8.55 -6.59
C ILE A 39 1.85 9.10 -5.25
N THR A 40 2.30 10.28 -4.80
CA THR A 40 1.73 10.93 -3.61
C THR A 40 0.25 11.22 -3.79
N ALA A 41 -0.16 11.72 -4.96
CA ALA A 41 -1.57 11.94 -5.28
C ALA A 41 -2.36 10.61 -5.28
N ALA A 42 -1.79 9.54 -5.87
CA ALA A 42 -2.40 8.21 -5.88
C ALA A 42 -2.58 7.67 -4.45
N PHE A 43 -1.56 7.79 -3.60
CA PHE A 43 -1.64 7.37 -2.20
C PHE A 43 -2.66 8.20 -1.41
N ALA A 44 -2.69 9.52 -1.60
CA ALA A 44 -3.68 10.37 -0.95
C ALA A 44 -5.12 9.96 -1.32
N CYS A 45 -5.39 9.69 -2.60
CA CYS A 45 -6.70 9.21 -3.06
C CYS A 45 -7.04 7.84 -2.46
N LYS A 46 -6.10 6.90 -2.43
CA LYS A 46 -6.28 5.56 -1.86
C LYS A 46 -6.59 5.63 -0.36
N MET A 47 -5.81 6.39 0.40
CA MET A 47 -6.01 6.55 1.84
C MET A 47 -7.33 7.27 2.14
N MET A 48 -7.73 8.23 1.30
CA MET A 48 -9.05 8.86 1.41
C MET A 48 -10.17 7.85 1.19
N ALA A 49 -10.07 7.01 0.16
CA ALA A 49 -11.03 5.94 -0.08
C ALA A 49 -11.13 4.98 1.12
N ALA A 50 -10.00 4.59 1.72
CA ALA A 50 -9.99 3.73 2.90
C ALA A 50 -10.68 4.39 4.12
N VAL A 51 -10.44 5.69 4.35
CA VAL A 51 -11.10 6.45 5.42
C VAL A 51 -12.59 6.57 5.19
N LEU A 52 -13.01 6.85 3.94
CA LEU A 52 -14.44 6.96 3.59
C LEU A 52 -15.15 5.62 3.75
N LEU A 53 -14.56 4.53 3.26
CA LEU A 53 -15.07 3.18 3.45
C LEU A 53 -15.19 2.84 4.95
N ALA A 54 -14.17 3.16 5.75
CA ALA A 54 -14.20 2.95 7.19
C ALA A 54 -15.36 3.70 7.87
N ARG A 55 -15.61 4.94 7.47
CA ARG A 55 -16.76 5.72 7.98
C ARG A 55 -18.11 5.12 7.63
N LEU A 56 -18.24 4.55 6.43
CA LEU A 56 -19.46 3.84 6.03
C LEU A 56 -19.62 2.55 6.83
N LEU A 57 -18.51 1.83 7.07
CA LEU A 57 -18.51 0.56 7.79
C LEU A 57 -18.74 0.70 9.30
N VAL A 58 -18.45 1.87 9.90
CA VAL A 58 -18.73 2.14 11.34
C VAL A 58 -20.19 1.91 11.71
N HIS A 59 -21.10 2.08 10.78
CA HIS A 59 -22.54 1.85 11.00
C HIS A 59 -22.94 0.37 10.88
N LEU A 60 -22.01 -0.51 10.45
CA LEU A 60 -22.25 -1.95 10.41
C LEU A 60 -21.96 -2.58 11.79
N GLN A 61 -22.64 -3.69 12.08
CA GLN A 61 -22.33 -4.48 13.26
C GLN A 61 -20.87 -4.95 13.22
N THR A 62 -20.20 -4.94 14.36
CA THR A 62 -18.77 -5.26 14.51
C THR A 62 -18.39 -6.61 13.90
N GLN A 63 -19.28 -7.60 13.92
CA GLN A 63 -19.06 -8.91 13.31
C GLN A 63 -18.81 -8.82 11.79
N TRP A 64 -19.53 -7.96 11.07
CA TRP A 64 -19.33 -7.76 9.64
C TRP A 64 -18.00 -7.08 9.32
N THR A 65 -17.55 -6.17 10.18
CA THR A 65 -16.24 -5.50 9.99
C THR A 65 -15.07 -6.48 10.18
N ASP A 66 -15.17 -7.39 11.14
CA ASP A 66 -14.15 -8.42 11.36
C ASP A 66 -14.09 -9.43 10.21
N ILE A 67 -15.25 -9.89 9.72
CA ILE A 67 -15.36 -10.78 8.55
C ILE A 67 -14.77 -10.09 7.30
N LEU A 68 -15.16 -8.84 7.03
CA LEU A 68 -14.68 -8.10 5.87
C LEU A 68 -13.15 -7.91 5.92
N SER A 69 -12.62 -7.61 7.10
CA SER A 69 -11.17 -7.47 7.32
C SER A 69 -10.43 -8.78 7.08
N ALA A 70 -10.94 -9.90 7.61
CA ALA A 70 -10.36 -11.22 7.40
C ALA A 70 -10.37 -11.61 5.91
N VAL A 71 -11.49 -11.43 5.22
CA VAL A 71 -11.61 -11.70 3.78
C VAL A 71 -10.62 -10.84 2.99
N ALA A 72 -10.51 -9.54 3.31
CA ALA A 72 -9.58 -8.65 2.62
C ALA A 72 -8.11 -9.06 2.82
N PHE A 73 -7.72 -9.47 4.03
CA PHE A 73 -6.37 -9.97 4.30
C PHE A 73 -6.08 -11.29 3.57
N PHE A 74 -7.01 -12.25 3.57
CA PHE A 74 -6.82 -13.50 2.85
C PHE A 74 -6.80 -13.30 1.33
N MET A 75 -7.63 -12.43 0.79
CA MET A 75 -7.55 -12.05 -0.63
C MET A 75 -6.21 -11.41 -0.97
N SER A 76 -5.72 -10.51 -0.13
CA SER A 76 -4.40 -9.90 -0.32
C SER A 76 -3.29 -10.96 -0.29
N ALA A 77 -3.33 -11.89 0.66
CA ALA A 77 -2.39 -13.02 0.72
C ALA A 77 -2.46 -13.89 -0.55
N PHE A 78 -3.66 -14.20 -1.03
CA PHE A 78 -3.86 -14.95 -2.26
C PHE A 78 -3.27 -14.23 -3.47
N PHE A 79 -3.62 -12.97 -3.69
CA PHE A 79 -3.06 -12.19 -4.81
C PHE A 79 -1.53 -12.06 -4.72
N LEU A 80 -0.98 -11.85 -3.53
CA LEU A 80 0.47 -11.80 -3.32
C LEU A 80 1.16 -13.11 -3.71
N TRP A 81 0.55 -14.24 -3.38
CA TRP A 81 1.11 -15.55 -3.68
C TRP A 81 1.15 -15.86 -5.18
N PHE A 82 0.08 -15.53 -5.92
CA PHE A 82 -0.05 -15.85 -7.34
C PHE A 82 0.54 -14.79 -8.30
N LYS A 83 0.83 -13.58 -7.82
CA LYS A 83 1.40 -12.52 -8.66
C LYS A 83 2.82 -12.88 -9.10
N LYS A 84 3.05 -12.96 -10.41
CA LYS A 84 4.38 -13.18 -10.98
C LYS A 84 5.26 -11.93 -10.81
N PRO A 85 6.58 -12.10 -10.56
CA PRO A 85 7.52 -10.98 -10.57
C PRO A 85 7.54 -10.32 -11.96
N GLU A 86 7.38 -9.01 -12.02
CA GLU A 86 7.61 -8.28 -13.25
C GLU A 86 9.10 -7.90 -13.35
N PRO A 87 9.77 -8.22 -14.47
CA PRO A 87 11.15 -7.83 -14.68
C PRO A 87 11.25 -6.30 -14.77
N LEU A 88 12.29 -5.74 -14.15
CA LEU A 88 12.60 -4.32 -14.27
C LEU A 88 12.92 -3.96 -15.71
N PRO A 89 12.40 -2.85 -16.24
CA PRO A 89 12.76 -2.40 -17.58
C PRO A 89 14.23 -2.02 -17.63
N LYS A 90 14.95 -2.59 -18.58
CA LYS A 90 16.41 -2.37 -18.77
C LYS A 90 16.76 -1.05 -19.47
N GLU A 91 15.81 -0.36 -20.06
CA GLU A 91 16.07 0.85 -20.85
C GLU A 91 15.31 2.07 -20.33
N ARG A 92 16.01 3.21 -20.29
CA ARG A 92 15.38 4.52 -20.14
C ARG A 92 14.60 4.84 -21.40
N VAL A 93 13.30 4.79 -21.36
CA VAL A 93 12.44 5.30 -22.42
C VAL A 93 12.48 6.83 -22.38
N ILE A 94 12.75 7.47 -23.53
CA ILE A 94 12.67 8.93 -23.70
C ILE A 94 11.29 9.37 -23.22
N SER A 95 11.25 10.24 -22.20
CA SER A 95 10.03 10.51 -21.46
C SER A 95 8.97 11.18 -22.35
N PRO A 96 7.78 10.61 -22.45
CA PRO A 96 6.62 11.32 -22.96
C PRO A 96 6.40 12.57 -22.10
N GLY A 97 5.69 13.57 -22.61
CA GLY A 97 5.44 14.83 -21.90
C GLY A 97 5.02 14.60 -20.43
N TRP A 98 5.36 15.53 -19.56
CA TRP A 98 5.20 15.39 -18.10
C TRP A 98 3.81 14.93 -17.64
N TRP A 99 2.74 15.37 -18.30
CA TRP A 99 1.37 14.93 -18.05
C TRP A 99 1.17 13.44 -18.26
N ARG A 100 1.67 12.91 -19.36
CA ARG A 100 1.55 11.49 -19.67
C ARG A 100 2.33 10.62 -18.67
N ALA A 101 3.51 11.09 -18.27
CA ALA A 101 4.30 10.44 -17.21
C ALA A 101 3.57 10.46 -15.85
N ALA A 102 2.94 11.59 -15.50
CA ALA A 102 2.16 11.73 -14.26
C ALA A 102 0.93 10.79 -14.25
N ILE A 103 0.15 10.78 -15.34
CA ILE A 103 -1.04 9.93 -15.45
C ILE A 103 -0.65 8.44 -15.38
N ILE A 104 0.40 8.02 -16.10
CA ILE A 104 0.85 6.62 -16.09
C ILE A 104 1.33 6.24 -14.68
N SER A 105 2.12 7.11 -14.03
CA SER A 105 2.61 6.84 -12.66
C SER A 105 1.47 6.77 -11.64
N PHE A 106 0.53 7.71 -11.71
CA PHE A 106 -0.67 7.72 -10.87
C PHE A 106 -1.49 6.44 -11.07
N ALA A 107 -1.89 6.14 -12.32
CA ALA A 107 -2.74 5.00 -12.63
C ALA A 107 -2.06 3.68 -12.28
N SER A 108 -0.75 3.53 -12.56
CA SER A 108 -0.01 2.34 -12.20
C SER A 108 -0.09 2.05 -10.71
N ILE A 109 0.21 3.03 -9.85
CA ILE A 109 0.19 2.85 -8.40
C ILE A 109 -1.24 2.72 -7.87
N PHE A 110 -2.16 3.56 -8.37
CA PHE A 110 -3.55 3.52 -7.94
C PHE A 110 -4.23 2.17 -8.19
N LEU A 111 -3.98 1.57 -9.37
CA LEU A 111 -4.59 0.31 -9.75
C LEU A 111 -3.86 -0.92 -9.18
N THR A 112 -2.52 -0.90 -9.15
CA THR A 112 -1.76 -2.08 -8.71
C THR A 112 -1.75 -2.30 -7.21
N GLU A 113 -2.00 -1.25 -6.42
CA GLU A 113 -1.98 -1.30 -4.97
C GLU A 113 -3.38 -1.13 -4.34
N TRP A 114 -4.43 -1.41 -5.09
CA TRP A 114 -5.77 -1.41 -4.53
C TRP A 114 -5.98 -2.63 -3.62
N GLY A 115 -6.52 -2.42 -2.41
CA GLY A 115 -6.72 -3.50 -1.43
C GLY A 115 -5.49 -3.87 -0.61
N ASP A 116 -4.49 -3.01 -0.55
CA ASP A 116 -3.25 -3.18 0.20
C ASP A 116 -3.47 -3.26 1.72
N PRO A 117 -2.58 -3.95 2.47
CA PRO A 117 -2.60 -3.95 3.94
C PRO A 117 -2.63 -2.57 4.58
N SER A 118 -2.00 -1.58 3.95
CA SER A 118 -2.02 -0.18 4.39
C SER A 118 -3.43 0.43 4.41
N GLN A 119 -4.26 0.14 3.41
CA GLN A 119 -5.65 0.61 3.37
C GLN A 119 -6.47 -0.01 4.49
N ILE A 120 -6.27 -1.29 4.76
CA ILE A 120 -6.94 -1.99 5.85
C ILE A 120 -6.50 -1.42 7.21
N ALA A 121 -5.20 -1.17 7.39
CA ALA A 121 -4.66 -0.55 8.60
C ALA A 121 -5.27 0.86 8.83
N VAL A 122 -5.32 1.69 7.78
CA VAL A 122 -5.94 3.03 7.83
C VAL A 122 -7.44 2.93 8.15
N ALA A 123 -8.16 1.99 7.54
CA ALA A 123 -9.57 1.77 7.83
C ALA A 123 -9.79 1.36 9.29
N ALA A 124 -9.03 0.39 9.80
CA ALA A 124 -9.10 -0.07 11.19
C ALA A 124 -8.78 1.05 12.20
N LEU A 125 -7.72 1.84 11.93
CA LEU A 125 -7.38 3.00 12.76
C LEU A 125 -8.48 4.06 12.75
N THR A 126 -9.12 4.29 11.59
CA THR A 126 -10.21 5.26 11.44
C THR A 126 -11.42 4.85 12.27
N ILE A 127 -11.78 3.57 12.25
CA ILE A 127 -12.86 3.02 13.06
C ILE A 127 -12.54 3.16 14.54
N LYS A 128 -11.31 2.80 14.94
CA LYS A 128 -10.91 2.80 16.36
C LYS A 128 -10.79 4.18 16.98
N PHE A 129 -10.22 5.14 16.25
CA PHE A 129 -9.84 6.44 16.82
C PHE A 129 -10.70 7.62 16.37
N HIS A 130 -11.57 7.42 15.40
CA HIS A 130 -12.47 8.45 14.83
C HIS A 130 -11.75 9.74 14.35
N ALA A 131 -10.41 9.70 14.20
CA ALA A 131 -9.57 10.84 13.84
C ALA A 131 -9.20 10.81 12.33
N SER A 132 -10.21 10.81 11.48
CA SER A 132 -10.11 10.55 10.03
C SER A 132 -9.04 11.37 9.31
N LEU A 133 -8.97 12.69 9.53
CA LEU A 133 -7.99 13.56 8.86
C LEU A 133 -6.56 13.26 9.32
N ALA A 134 -6.35 13.06 10.62
CA ALA A 134 -5.03 12.76 11.14
C ALA A 134 -4.52 11.39 10.63
N ILE A 135 -5.40 10.41 10.52
CA ILE A 135 -5.08 9.07 10.03
C ILE A 135 -4.82 9.11 8.53
N TRP A 136 -5.65 9.83 7.75
CA TRP A 136 -5.42 10.04 6.33
C TRP A 136 -4.06 10.69 6.05
N LEU A 137 -3.73 11.77 6.77
CA LEU A 137 -2.43 12.45 6.64
C LEU A 137 -1.27 11.52 7.01
N GLY A 138 -1.36 10.82 8.14
CA GLY A 138 -0.32 9.89 8.59
C GLY A 138 -0.09 8.76 7.58
N GLY A 139 -1.15 8.14 7.09
CA GLY A 139 -1.06 7.09 6.07
C GLY A 139 -0.48 7.59 4.75
N THR A 140 -0.95 8.75 4.28
CA THR A 140 -0.42 9.37 3.04
C THR A 140 1.06 9.71 3.17
N LEU A 141 1.49 10.29 4.29
CA LEU A 141 2.90 10.61 4.55
C LEU A 141 3.77 9.35 4.61
N ALA A 142 3.30 8.28 5.26
CA ALA A 142 4.01 7.00 5.33
C ALA A 142 4.26 6.42 3.93
N MET A 143 3.21 6.37 3.11
CA MET A 143 3.30 5.86 1.73
C MET A 143 4.18 6.74 0.85
N THR A 144 4.11 8.06 1.01
CA THR A 144 4.97 9.00 0.28
C THR A 144 6.43 8.85 0.69
N ALA A 145 6.72 8.71 1.98
CA ALA A 145 8.07 8.46 2.48
C ALA A 145 8.65 7.15 1.92
N LYS A 146 7.85 6.08 1.95
CA LYS A 146 8.20 4.81 1.31
C LYS A 146 8.49 4.98 -0.19
N GLY A 147 7.61 5.69 -0.89
CA GLY A 147 7.80 5.99 -2.32
C GLY A 147 9.07 6.78 -2.61
N GLY A 148 9.38 7.78 -1.78
CA GLY A 148 10.63 8.53 -1.84
C GLY A 148 11.86 7.65 -1.62
N LEU A 149 11.82 6.76 -0.63
CA LEU A 149 12.87 5.76 -0.41
C LEU A 149 13.01 4.82 -1.59
N ALA A 150 11.91 4.35 -2.18
CA ALA A 150 11.93 3.50 -3.38
C ALA A 150 12.59 4.20 -4.57
N ILE A 151 12.35 5.50 -4.76
CA ILE A 151 13.01 6.29 -5.81
C ILE A 151 14.49 6.47 -5.51
N ALA A 152 14.86 6.77 -4.27
CA ALA A 152 16.23 7.03 -3.87
C ALA A 152 17.11 5.76 -3.89
N LEU A 153 16.55 4.65 -3.45
CA LEU A 153 17.24 3.35 -3.31
C LEU A 153 17.03 2.44 -4.53
N GLY A 154 16.00 2.71 -5.31
CA GLY A 154 15.34 1.80 -6.22
C GLY A 154 16.24 1.10 -7.24
N VAL A 155 17.34 1.73 -7.66
CA VAL A 155 18.24 1.11 -8.64
C VAL A 155 19.26 0.17 -7.99
N ARG A 156 19.71 0.49 -6.77
CA ARG A 156 20.77 -0.30 -6.11
C ARG A 156 20.23 -1.43 -5.25
N LEU A 157 19.03 -1.32 -4.74
CA LEU A 157 18.45 -2.28 -3.80
C LEU A 157 17.61 -3.35 -4.50
N SER A 158 17.00 -3.04 -5.64
CA SER A 158 16.16 -3.98 -6.39
C SER A 158 16.91 -5.24 -6.83
N ASP A 159 18.20 -5.10 -7.14
CA ASP A 159 19.04 -6.23 -7.59
C ASP A 159 19.51 -7.13 -6.44
N ARG A 160 19.43 -6.67 -5.19
CA ARG A 160 19.93 -7.38 -4.01
C ARG A 160 18.86 -8.01 -3.13
N LEU A 161 17.59 -7.60 -3.27
CA LEU A 161 16.52 -8.13 -2.43
C LEU A 161 15.93 -9.43 -3.01
N PRO A 162 15.92 -10.53 -2.26
CA PRO A 162 15.34 -11.77 -2.70
C PRO A 162 13.81 -11.64 -2.75
N GLN A 163 13.26 -11.39 -3.95
CA GLN A 163 11.82 -11.20 -4.19
C GLN A 163 10.96 -12.34 -3.63
N ARG A 164 11.51 -13.58 -3.61
CA ARG A 164 10.80 -14.73 -3.04
C ARG A 164 10.62 -14.60 -1.53
N ALA A 165 11.68 -14.20 -0.80
CA ALA A 165 11.61 -14.04 0.66
C ALA A 165 10.64 -12.92 1.05
N LEU A 166 10.69 -11.77 0.36
CA LEU A 166 9.76 -10.66 0.58
C LEU A 166 8.30 -11.09 0.34
N ARG A 167 8.04 -11.82 -0.74
CA ARG A 167 6.71 -12.33 -1.05
C ARG A 167 6.20 -13.28 0.04
N THR A 168 7.04 -14.21 0.47
CA THR A 168 6.67 -15.18 1.52
C THR A 168 6.37 -14.48 2.84
N LEU A 169 7.20 -13.51 3.24
CA LEU A 169 6.99 -12.73 4.46
C LEU A 169 5.67 -11.92 4.39
N ALA A 170 5.41 -11.24 3.27
CA ALA A 170 4.17 -10.48 3.10
C ALA A 170 2.93 -11.37 3.14
N THR A 171 2.97 -12.52 2.45
CA THR A 171 1.87 -13.47 2.46
C THR A 171 1.64 -14.01 3.88
N ALA A 172 2.70 -14.38 4.59
CA ALA A 172 2.61 -14.85 5.98
C ALA A 172 2.03 -13.77 6.90
N ALA A 173 2.47 -12.51 6.77
CA ALA A 173 1.94 -11.40 7.55
C ALA A 173 0.43 -11.18 7.27
N CYS A 174 0.00 -11.20 6.02
CA CYS A 174 -1.41 -11.09 5.66
C CYS A 174 -2.23 -12.27 6.22
N CYS A 175 -1.71 -13.51 6.19
CA CYS A 175 -2.38 -14.65 6.80
C CYS A 175 -2.52 -14.49 8.31
N VAL A 176 -1.46 -14.07 9.00
CA VAL A 176 -1.51 -13.81 10.47
C VAL A 176 -2.53 -12.74 10.81
N LEU A 177 -2.54 -11.61 10.08
CA LEU A 177 -3.53 -10.56 10.29
C LEU A 177 -4.96 -11.01 10.00
N GLY A 178 -5.16 -11.85 8.98
CA GLY A 178 -6.44 -12.47 8.69
C GLY A 178 -6.92 -13.40 9.81
N ILE A 179 -6.03 -14.19 10.40
CA ILE A 179 -6.32 -15.05 11.54
C ILE A 179 -6.66 -14.21 12.79
N ILE A 180 -5.91 -13.14 13.05
CA ILE A 180 -6.19 -12.22 14.16
C ILE A 180 -7.57 -11.56 14.01
N ALA A 181 -7.94 -11.15 12.79
CA ALA A 181 -9.27 -10.62 12.52
C ALA A 181 -10.38 -11.65 12.78
N LEU A 182 -10.18 -12.92 12.38
CA LEU A 182 -11.11 -14.00 12.67
C LEU A 182 -11.19 -14.34 14.16
N SER A 183 -10.06 -14.30 14.89
CA SER A 183 -10.06 -14.59 16.32
C SER A 183 -10.89 -13.58 17.11
N GLY A 184 -10.96 -12.33 16.68
CA GLY A 184 -11.85 -11.31 17.26
C GLY A 184 -13.34 -11.69 17.19
N ILE A 185 -13.73 -12.56 16.27
CA ILE A 185 -15.11 -13.09 16.14
C ILE A 185 -15.34 -14.23 17.13
N VAL A 186 -14.32 -15.07 17.35
CA VAL A 186 -14.45 -16.32 18.15
C VAL A 186 -14.37 -16.04 19.65
N PHE A 187 -13.63 -14.99 20.06
CA PHE A 187 -13.42 -14.65 21.49
C PHE A 187 -14.34 -13.54 22.02
N ARG A 188 -15.41 -13.22 21.31
CA ARG A 188 -16.54 -12.39 21.77
C ARG A 188 -17.78 -13.23 22.02
#